data_ac2c7fab4e4d2d0a1233870377ad6250
#
_entry.id   ac2c7fab4e4d2d0a1233870377ad6250
#
_cell.length_a   1.000
_cell.length_b   1.000
_cell.length_c   1.000
_cell.angle_alpha   90.00
_cell.angle_beta   90.00
_cell.angle_gamma   90.00
#
_symmetry.space_group_name_H-M   'P 1'
#
loop_
_entity.id
_entity.type
_entity.pdbx_description
1 polymer ?
#
loop_
_entity_poly.entity_id
_entity_poly.type
_entity_poly.pdbx_seq_one_letter_code
_entity_poly.pdbx_strand_id
1 'polypeptide(L)'
;ALVLPNDKIQSFEGLSCKIFYGDVTKKETLNDIFDVDIDTHLYVIHCAAIVYIKSKKNSKVYDVNVNGTKNIIDKVLEKKAKLVYVNSVHAIWEKPNNEIMEEIYDFDSKKVKGLYAKTKAECANYVLEMTKTKNLDACIVHPSGIIGPNDFGRSHLTQLIIDFCNHRLTACVKGGYDFVDVRDVADGIIRACEVGKAGNCYILSNRYFTIKEVLDTVSEVKGIKKIKTVLPLWFAKLTAPLSELYYSLLKQPPLYTSYSLYTLTSNSHFSNQKARNELNYKNTDFKQTIKDTIDWLKDHQFIN
;
A
#
# COMPACT_ATOMS: atom_id res chain seq x y z
N ALA A 1 -14.06 13.37 -0.27
CA ALA A 1 -13.30 12.30 0.42
C ALA A 1 -14.06 11.83 1.66
N LEU A 2 -14.03 10.52 1.95
CA LEU A 2 -14.55 9.94 3.19
C LEU A 2 -13.40 9.77 4.19
N VAL A 3 -13.57 10.28 5.41
CA VAL A 3 -12.56 10.25 6.48
C VAL A 3 -13.22 9.77 7.77
N LEU A 4 -12.49 9.01 8.59
CA LEU A 4 -12.99 8.64 9.92
C LEU A 4 -13.15 9.90 10.81
N PRO A 5 -14.19 9.98 11.67
CA PRO A 5 -14.48 11.19 12.45
C PRO A 5 -13.32 11.72 13.32
N ASN A 6 -12.38 10.87 13.70
CA ASN A 6 -11.24 11.23 14.56
C ASN A 6 -9.89 11.19 13.82
N ASP A 7 -9.89 10.97 12.52
CA ASP A 7 -8.65 10.97 11.75
C ASP A 7 -8.13 12.38 11.47
N LYS A 8 -6.83 12.50 11.35
CA LYS A 8 -6.19 13.74 10.96
C LYS A 8 -6.47 14.04 9.49
N ILE A 9 -6.88 15.27 9.19
CA ILE A 9 -7.17 15.73 7.83
C ILE A 9 -6.00 16.47 7.19
N GLN A 10 -4.82 16.40 7.79
CA GLN A 10 -3.62 17.13 7.37
C GLN A 10 -3.23 16.86 5.91
N SER A 11 -3.46 15.64 5.42
CA SER A 11 -3.23 15.27 4.01
C SER A 11 -4.20 15.94 3.02
N PHE A 12 -5.24 16.63 3.49
CA PHE A 12 -6.19 17.37 2.66
C PHE A 12 -6.01 18.88 2.72
N GLU A 13 -5.06 19.38 3.53
CA GLU A 13 -4.77 20.80 3.63
C GLU A 13 -4.32 21.35 2.25
N GLY A 14 -4.91 22.46 1.85
CA GLY A 14 -4.67 23.08 0.55
C GLY A 14 -5.36 22.42 -0.65
N LEU A 15 -6.10 21.33 -0.45
CA LEU A 15 -6.85 20.66 -1.50
C LEU A 15 -8.31 21.14 -1.54
N SER A 16 -8.80 21.43 -2.74
CA SER A 16 -10.23 21.74 -2.96
C SER A 16 -11.01 20.42 -3.06
N CYS A 17 -11.30 19.78 -1.92
CA CYS A 17 -12.16 18.60 -1.89
C CYS A 17 -13.14 18.66 -0.72
N LYS A 18 -14.37 18.17 -0.95
CA LYS A 18 -15.38 18.05 0.10
C LYS A 18 -15.07 16.83 0.97
N ILE A 19 -15.03 17.05 2.29
CA ILE A 19 -14.79 16.00 3.27
C ILE A 19 -16.13 15.55 3.86
N PHE A 20 -16.33 14.24 3.91
CA PHE A 20 -17.45 13.58 4.59
C PHE A 20 -16.86 12.70 5.70
N TYR A 21 -17.54 12.61 6.82
CA TYR A 21 -17.12 11.79 7.93
C TYR A 21 -17.95 10.52 8.01
N GLY A 22 -17.29 9.37 8.05
CA GLY A 22 -17.95 8.06 8.13
C GLY A 22 -16.96 6.92 8.35
N ASP A 23 -17.52 5.75 8.66
CA ASP A 23 -16.78 4.51 8.89
C ASP A 23 -17.27 3.45 7.90
N VAL A 24 -16.38 2.92 7.07
CA VAL A 24 -16.73 1.89 6.07
C VAL A 24 -17.37 0.65 6.69
N THR A 25 -17.13 0.39 7.99
CA THR A 25 -17.77 -0.73 8.70
C THR A 25 -19.24 -0.46 9.06
N LYS A 26 -19.70 0.78 8.92
CA LYS A 26 -21.06 1.24 9.24
C LYS A 26 -21.73 1.80 8.00
N LYS A 27 -22.49 0.95 7.29
CA LYS A 27 -23.05 1.28 5.98
C LYS A 27 -23.90 2.56 5.98
N GLU A 28 -24.60 2.84 7.06
CA GLU A 28 -25.42 4.03 7.24
C GLU A 28 -24.61 5.34 7.20
N THR A 29 -23.36 5.31 7.65
CA THR A 29 -22.48 6.50 7.65
C THR A 29 -21.93 6.84 6.25
N LEU A 30 -22.18 6.00 5.27
CA LEU A 30 -21.77 6.21 3.88
C LEU A 30 -22.82 6.95 3.06
N ASN A 31 -24.04 7.15 3.60
CA ASN A 31 -25.14 7.72 2.82
C ASN A 31 -24.79 9.10 2.25
N ASP A 32 -24.25 9.99 3.07
CA ASP A 32 -24.00 11.38 2.66
C ASP A 32 -22.99 11.51 1.52
N ILE A 33 -21.91 10.69 1.53
CA ILE A 33 -20.92 10.74 0.45
C ILE A 33 -21.47 10.14 -0.85
N PHE A 34 -22.43 9.22 -0.76
CA PHE A 34 -23.11 8.63 -1.91
C PHE A 34 -24.41 9.35 -2.29
N ASP A 35 -24.77 10.44 -1.61
CA ASP A 35 -25.89 11.29 -1.98
C ASP A 35 -25.50 12.21 -3.14
N VAL A 36 -25.48 11.63 -4.33
CA VAL A 36 -25.15 12.29 -5.61
C VAL A 36 -26.24 11.99 -6.62
N ASP A 37 -26.44 12.89 -7.57
CA ASP A 37 -27.42 12.73 -8.63
C ASP A 37 -27.11 11.49 -9.49
N ILE A 38 -28.16 10.75 -9.86
CA ILE A 38 -28.07 9.52 -10.67
C ILE A 38 -27.46 9.77 -12.04
N ASP A 39 -27.65 10.95 -12.60
CA ASP A 39 -27.12 11.34 -13.92
C ASP A 39 -25.62 11.71 -13.88
N THR A 40 -25.00 11.70 -12.70
CA THR A 40 -23.58 12.00 -12.54
C THR A 40 -22.74 10.75 -12.75
N HIS A 41 -21.72 10.84 -13.59
CA HIS A 41 -20.74 9.75 -13.75
C HIS A 41 -19.88 9.65 -12.49
N LEU A 42 -20.19 8.69 -11.62
CA LEU A 42 -19.54 8.52 -10.32
C LEU A 42 -18.40 7.51 -10.38
N TYR A 43 -17.22 7.94 -9.99
CA TYR A 43 -16.05 7.08 -9.76
C TYR A 43 -15.82 6.93 -8.25
N VAL A 44 -15.63 5.71 -7.79
CA VAL A 44 -15.32 5.40 -6.39
C VAL A 44 -13.93 4.78 -6.33
N ILE A 45 -12.99 5.46 -5.67
CA ILE A 45 -11.66 4.94 -5.38
C ILE A 45 -11.66 4.46 -3.93
N HIS A 46 -11.61 3.14 -3.72
CA HIS A 46 -11.66 2.55 -2.39
C HIS A 46 -10.27 2.22 -1.88
N CYS A 47 -9.69 3.13 -1.09
CA CYS A 47 -8.37 3.00 -0.47
C CYS A 47 -8.43 2.54 1.00
N ALA A 48 -9.61 2.62 1.65
CA ALA A 48 -9.73 2.38 3.08
C ALA A 48 -9.37 0.94 3.44
N ALA A 49 -8.31 0.77 4.22
CA ALA A 49 -7.86 -0.52 4.72
C ALA A 49 -6.92 -0.33 5.91
N ILE A 50 -6.83 -1.33 6.77
CA ILE A 50 -5.82 -1.42 7.82
C ILE A 50 -4.68 -2.32 7.32
N VAL A 51 -3.49 -1.74 7.14
CA VAL A 51 -2.25 -2.49 6.91
C VAL A 51 -1.80 -3.09 8.24
N TYR A 52 -1.78 -4.41 8.33
CA TYR A 52 -1.50 -5.10 9.58
C TYR A 52 -0.38 -6.12 9.42
N ILE A 53 0.76 -5.81 10.03
CA ILE A 53 2.00 -6.59 9.93
C ILE A 53 2.30 -7.45 11.15
N LYS A 54 1.42 -7.42 12.18
CA LYS A 54 1.59 -8.23 13.40
C LYS A 54 1.01 -9.64 13.22
N SER A 55 1.55 -10.61 13.96
CA SER A 55 1.13 -12.01 13.86
C SER A 55 -0.17 -12.35 14.63
N LYS A 56 -0.62 -11.46 15.54
CA LYS A 56 -1.83 -11.68 16.34
C LYS A 56 -3.09 -11.50 15.50
N LYS A 57 -4.14 -12.28 15.79
CA LYS A 57 -5.48 -12.07 15.21
C LYS A 57 -6.01 -10.70 15.63
N ASN A 58 -6.67 -10.01 14.69
CA ASN A 58 -7.29 -8.71 14.93
C ASN A 58 -8.58 -8.65 14.10
N SER A 59 -9.72 -8.76 14.78
CA SER A 59 -11.04 -8.74 14.13
C SER A 59 -11.29 -7.41 13.41
N LYS A 60 -10.82 -6.28 13.97
CA LYS A 60 -10.98 -4.96 13.36
C LYS A 60 -10.35 -4.89 11.96
N VAL A 61 -9.24 -5.60 11.71
CA VAL A 61 -8.62 -5.67 10.37
C VAL A 61 -9.57 -6.35 9.40
N TYR A 62 -10.21 -7.44 9.81
CA TYR A 62 -11.19 -8.13 8.97
C TYR A 62 -12.43 -7.25 8.73
N ASP A 63 -12.96 -6.64 9.77
CA ASP A 63 -14.15 -5.79 9.67
C ASP A 63 -13.92 -4.61 8.71
N VAL A 64 -12.81 -3.89 8.85
CA VAL A 64 -12.50 -2.76 7.97
C VAL A 64 -12.21 -3.22 6.55
N ASN A 65 -11.31 -4.20 6.40
CA ASN A 65 -10.83 -4.58 5.08
C ASN A 65 -11.88 -5.37 4.29
N VAL A 66 -12.60 -6.30 4.92
CA VAL A 66 -13.54 -7.18 4.22
C VAL A 66 -14.96 -6.64 4.30
N ASN A 67 -15.50 -6.45 5.51
CA ASN A 67 -16.89 -6.00 5.66
C ASN A 67 -17.06 -4.57 5.16
N GLY A 68 -16.07 -3.69 5.43
CA GLY A 68 -16.04 -2.32 4.90
C GLY A 68 -16.01 -2.29 3.37
N THR A 69 -15.21 -3.14 2.73
CA THR A 69 -15.19 -3.26 1.25
C THR A 69 -16.55 -3.72 0.72
N LYS A 70 -17.22 -4.69 1.38
CA LYS A 70 -18.57 -5.13 0.99
C LYS A 70 -19.59 -4.00 1.06
N ASN A 71 -19.56 -3.20 2.13
CA ASN A 71 -20.44 -2.04 2.29
C ASN A 71 -20.23 -0.99 1.17
N ILE A 72 -18.99 -0.73 0.79
CA ILE A 72 -18.66 0.16 -0.34
C ILE A 72 -19.21 -0.43 -1.65
N ILE A 73 -19.00 -1.72 -1.91
CA ILE A 73 -19.51 -2.37 -3.13
C ILE A 73 -21.02 -2.30 -3.22
N ASP A 74 -21.73 -2.49 -2.12
CA ASP A 74 -23.19 -2.33 -2.08
C ASP A 74 -23.61 -0.92 -2.53
N LYS A 75 -22.92 0.12 -2.00
CA LYS A 75 -23.21 1.52 -2.38
C LYS A 75 -22.86 1.81 -3.84
N VAL A 76 -21.76 1.25 -4.34
CA VAL A 76 -21.37 1.36 -5.75
C VAL A 76 -22.40 0.74 -6.67
N LEU A 77 -22.93 -0.44 -6.31
CA LEU A 77 -24.01 -1.11 -7.06
C LEU A 77 -25.33 -0.30 -7.03
N GLU A 78 -25.72 0.21 -5.85
CA GLU A 78 -26.90 1.06 -5.69
C GLU A 78 -26.85 2.30 -6.61
N LYS A 79 -25.66 2.90 -6.78
CA LYS A 79 -25.45 4.11 -7.60
C LYS A 79 -25.00 3.84 -9.03
N LYS A 80 -24.79 2.58 -9.43
CA LYS A 80 -24.23 2.18 -10.71
C LYS A 80 -22.89 2.89 -11.03
N ALA A 81 -22.10 3.10 -9.99
CA ALA A 81 -20.81 3.79 -10.09
C ALA A 81 -19.72 2.85 -10.60
N LYS A 82 -18.60 3.41 -11.09
CA LYS A 82 -17.39 2.65 -11.38
C LYS A 82 -16.50 2.60 -10.15
N LEU A 83 -16.05 1.40 -9.77
CA LEU A 83 -15.16 1.17 -8.63
C LEU A 83 -13.72 0.89 -9.09
N VAL A 84 -12.76 1.63 -8.56
CA VAL A 84 -11.34 1.22 -8.55
C VAL A 84 -11.00 0.75 -7.14
N TYR A 85 -10.87 -0.56 -6.97
CA TYR A 85 -10.49 -1.15 -5.69
C TYR A 85 -8.97 -1.17 -5.54
N VAL A 86 -8.45 -0.39 -4.60
CA VAL A 86 -7.03 -0.37 -4.28
C VAL A 86 -6.70 -1.55 -3.38
N ASN A 87 -6.14 -2.57 -3.98
CA ASN A 87 -5.71 -3.79 -3.31
C ASN A 87 -4.23 -3.71 -2.88
N SER A 88 -3.47 -4.75 -3.07
CA SER A 88 -2.02 -4.83 -2.85
C SER A 88 -1.45 -6.05 -3.57
N VAL A 89 -0.20 -5.99 -3.99
CA VAL A 89 0.54 -7.16 -4.48
C VAL A 89 0.66 -8.27 -3.43
N HIS A 90 0.48 -7.96 -2.14
CA HIS A 90 0.41 -8.97 -1.08
C HIS A 90 -0.76 -9.95 -1.21
N ALA A 91 -1.80 -9.62 -2.00
CA ALA A 91 -2.89 -10.54 -2.31
C ALA A 91 -2.51 -11.61 -3.33
N ILE A 92 -1.44 -11.39 -4.08
CA ILE A 92 -0.93 -12.31 -5.11
C ILE A 92 -0.05 -13.35 -4.43
N TRP A 93 -0.33 -14.64 -4.64
CA TRP A 93 0.50 -15.71 -4.08
C TRP A 93 1.83 -15.82 -4.83
N GLU A 94 2.90 -16.11 -4.07
CA GLU A 94 4.27 -16.12 -4.57
C GLU A 94 4.52 -17.27 -5.55
N LYS A 95 5.13 -16.94 -6.69
CA LYS A 95 5.73 -17.91 -7.59
C LYS A 95 7.11 -18.36 -7.05
N PRO A 96 7.52 -19.64 -7.27
CA PRO A 96 8.83 -20.13 -6.85
C PRO A 96 9.97 -19.46 -7.66
N ASN A 97 11.21 -19.66 -7.20
CA ASN A 97 12.44 -19.32 -7.92
C ASN A 97 12.56 -17.86 -8.42
N ASN A 98 11.92 -16.92 -7.72
CA ASN A 98 11.87 -15.51 -8.15
C ASN A 98 11.32 -15.30 -9.58
N GLU A 99 10.45 -16.18 -10.03
CA GLU A 99 9.73 -15.99 -11.28
C GLU A 99 8.93 -14.69 -11.22
N ILE A 100 8.79 -14.03 -12.37
CA ILE A 100 8.04 -12.78 -12.47
C ILE A 100 6.57 -13.03 -12.14
N MET A 101 6.04 -12.25 -11.20
CA MET A 101 4.65 -12.28 -10.80
C MET A 101 3.83 -11.30 -11.62
N GLU A 102 2.78 -11.82 -12.21
CA GLU A 102 1.82 -11.10 -13.03
C GLU A 102 0.46 -11.07 -12.38
N GLU A 103 -0.48 -10.36 -12.97
CA GLU A 103 -1.87 -10.33 -12.52
C GLU A 103 -2.47 -11.74 -12.51
N ILE A 104 -3.16 -12.05 -11.41
CA ILE A 104 -3.94 -13.28 -11.25
C ILE A 104 -5.42 -12.93 -11.09
N TYR A 105 -6.30 -13.90 -11.32
CA TYR A 105 -7.75 -13.78 -11.20
C TYR A 105 -8.36 -14.83 -10.28
N ASP A 106 -7.51 -15.63 -9.64
CA ASP A 106 -7.84 -16.64 -8.65
C ASP A 106 -7.02 -16.36 -7.38
N PHE A 107 -7.61 -15.61 -6.47
CA PHE A 107 -6.97 -15.20 -5.23
C PHE A 107 -7.30 -16.20 -4.12
N ASP A 108 -6.30 -16.89 -3.61
CA ASP A 108 -6.46 -17.83 -2.50
C ASP A 108 -5.84 -17.28 -1.21
N SER A 109 -6.70 -16.91 -0.26
CA SER A 109 -6.26 -16.41 1.05
C SER A 109 -5.45 -17.44 1.86
N LYS A 110 -5.50 -18.71 1.50
CA LYS A 110 -4.70 -19.79 2.14
C LYS A 110 -3.27 -19.82 1.61
N LYS A 111 -3.04 -19.35 0.39
CA LYS A 111 -1.72 -19.32 -0.27
C LYS A 111 -0.88 -18.09 0.08
N VAL A 112 -1.48 -17.09 0.73
CA VAL A 112 -0.77 -15.86 1.12
C VAL A 112 -0.54 -15.80 2.63
N LYS A 113 0.52 -15.09 3.07
CA LYS A 113 0.91 -14.99 4.48
C LYS A 113 0.53 -13.65 5.08
N GLY A 114 0.03 -13.70 6.32
CA GLY A 114 -0.35 -12.52 7.09
C GLY A 114 -1.83 -12.14 6.94
N LEU A 115 -2.38 -11.57 8.00
CA LEU A 115 -3.81 -11.22 8.05
C LEU A 115 -4.18 -10.19 6.98
N TYR A 116 -3.32 -9.20 6.77
CA TYR A 116 -3.53 -8.18 5.73
C TYR A 116 -3.63 -8.80 4.33
N ALA A 117 -2.64 -9.62 3.94
CA ALA A 117 -2.63 -10.29 2.64
C ALA A 117 -3.87 -11.16 2.44
N LYS A 118 -4.28 -11.91 3.47
CA LYS A 118 -5.48 -12.76 3.42
C LYS A 118 -6.76 -11.96 3.21
N THR A 119 -6.92 -10.83 3.93
CA THR A 119 -8.09 -9.96 3.73
C THR A 119 -8.10 -9.32 2.35
N LYS A 120 -6.93 -8.93 1.82
CA LYS A 120 -6.82 -8.37 0.47
C LYS A 120 -7.11 -9.41 -0.63
N ALA A 121 -6.67 -10.66 -0.46
CA ALA A 121 -7.01 -11.75 -1.38
C ALA A 121 -8.52 -12.07 -1.36
N GLU A 122 -9.14 -12.13 -0.18
CA GLU A 122 -10.58 -12.35 -0.04
C GLU A 122 -11.39 -11.24 -0.72
N CYS A 123 -11.01 -9.97 -0.50
CA CYS A 123 -11.67 -8.84 -1.13
C CYS A 123 -11.51 -8.84 -2.66
N ALA A 124 -10.32 -9.20 -3.18
CA ALA A 124 -10.12 -9.30 -4.62
C ALA A 124 -11.08 -10.32 -5.26
N ASN A 125 -11.19 -11.50 -4.67
CA ASN A 125 -12.15 -12.51 -5.13
C ASN A 125 -13.59 -11.98 -5.08
N TYR A 126 -13.98 -11.31 -3.98
CA TYR A 126 -15.31 -10.77 -3.84
C TYR A 126 -15.63 -9.69 -4.89
N VAL A 127 -14.68 -8.78 -5.17
CA VAL A 127 -14.84 -7.79 -6.26
C VAL A 127 -15.04 -8.48 -7.60
N LEU A 128 -14.19 -9.47 -7.94
CA LEU A 128 -14.29 -10.20 -9.21
C LEU A 128 -15.59 -11.01 -9.30
N GLU A 129 -16.06 -11.59 -8.20
CA GLU A 129 -17.34 -12.29 -8.13
C GLU A 129 -18.51 -11.32 -8.38
N MET A 130 -18.52 -10.16 -7.74
CA MET A 130 -19.57 -9.14 -7.94
C MET A 130 -19.57 -8.58 -9.37
N THR A 131 -18.41 -8.47 -10.00
CA THR A 131 -18.32 -8.09 -11.42
C THR A 131 -18.98 -9.13 -12.32
N LYS A 132 -18.80 -10.43 -12.03
CA LYS A 132 -19.39 -11.53 -12.82
C LYS A 132 -20.90 -11.70 -12.56
N THR A 133 -21.32 -11.58 -11.29
CA THR A 133 -22.68 -11.99 -10.86
C THR A 133 -23.66 -10.83 -10.74
N LYS A 134 -23.17 -9.61 -10.51
CA LYS A 134 -23.98 -8.40 -10.30
C LYS A 134 -23.68 -7.28 -11.30
N ASN A 135 -22.87 -7.55 -12.32
CA ASN A 135 -22.43 -6.56 -13.30
C ASN A 135 -21.81 -5.30 -12.65
N LEU A 136 -21.05 -5.50 -11.55
CA LEU A 136 -20.32 -4.43 -10.92
C LEU A 136 -19.28 -3.89 -11.91
N ASP A 137 -19.30 -2.60 -12.25
CA ASP A 137 -18.22 -1.97 -13.01
C ASP A 137 -17.05 -1.69 -12.06
N ALA A 138 -16.15 -2.66 -11.94
CA ALA A 138 -15.00 -2.53 -11.07
C ALA A 138 -13.73 -3.11 -11.68
N CYS A 139 -12.61 -2.43 -11.46
CA CYS A 139 -11.28 -2.99 -11.66
C CYS A 139 -10.46 -2.93 -10.37
N ILE A 140 -9.41 -3.73 -10.31
CA ILE A 140 -8.54 -3.85 -9.14
C ILE A 140 -7.15 -3.36 -9.50
N VAL A 141 -6.57 -2.48 -8.67
CA VAL A 141 -5.17 -2.11 -8.77
C VAL A 141 -4.39 -2.72 -7.61
N HIS A 142 -3.20 -3.22 -7.89
CA HIS A 142 -2.30 -3.87 -6.93
C HIS A 142 -1.00 -3.08 -6.81
N PRO A 143 -0.95 -2.03 -5.97
CA PRO A 143 0.30 -1.34 -5.71
C PRO A 143 1.32 -2.25 -5.01
N SER A 144 2.61 -2.08 -5.34
CA SER A 144 3.72 -2.65 -4.59
C SER A 144 4.06 -1.81 -3.34
N GLY A 145 5.30 -1.79 -2.88
CA GLY A 145 5.72 -0.98 -1.74
C GLY A 145 5.76 0.50 -2.08
N ILE A 146 4.77 1.25 -1.61
CA ILE A 146 4.64 2.68 -1.93
C ILE A 146 5.66 3.51 -1.14
N ILE A 147 6.33 4.43 -1.84
CA ILE A 147 7.27 5.40 -1.29
C ILE A 147 7.01 6.76 -1.96
N GLY A 148 7.24 7.86 -1.25
CA GLY A 148 7.10 9.20 -1.82
C GLY A 148 6.77 10.27 -0.78
N PRO A 149 6.58 11.52 -1.22
CA PRO A 149 6.15 12.61 -0.35
C PRO A 149 4.70 12.40 0.15
N ASN A 150 4.28 13.23 1.12
CA ASN A 150 2.94 13.26 1.69
C ASN A 150 2.55 12.03 2.55
N ASP A 151 3.51 11.27 3.04
CA ASP A 151 3.26 10.18 3.99
C ASP A 151 3.18 10.71 5.44
N PHE A 152 2.10 11.40 5.76
CA PHE A 152 1.83 11.92 7.12
C PHE A 152 1.66 10.80 8.15
N GLY A 153 1.31 9.59 7.71
CA GLY A 153 1.19 8.40 8.55
C GLY A 153 2.52 7.79 8.95
N ARG A 154 3.60 8.18 8.30
CA ARG A 154 4.95 7.63 8.49
C ARG A 154 4.98 6.11 8.41
N SER A 155 4.76 5.59 7.20
CA SER A 155 4.90 4.16 6.90
C SER A 155 6.28 3.63 7.31
N HIS A 156 6.41 2.32 7.40
CA HIS A 156 7.68 1.70 7.79
C HIS A 156 8.87 2.13 6.92
N LEU A 157 8.65 2.33 5.63
CA LEU A 157 9.72 2.76 4.73
C LEU A 157 10.08 4.23 4.94
N THR A 158 9.09 5.09 5.10
CA THR A 158 9.31 6.50 5.45
C THR A 158 10.03 6.63 6.79
N GLN A 159 9.64 5.83 7.80
CA GLN A 159 10.33 5.82 9.09
C GLN A 159 11.77 5.33 8.98
N LEU A 160 12.05 4.32 8.13
CA LEU A 160 13.41 3.85 7.84
C LEU A 160 14.27 5.00 7.27
N ILE A 161 13.74 5.79 6.35
CA ILE A 161 14.43 6.95 5.78
C ILE A 161 14.68 8.01 6.85
N ILE A 162 13.68 8.33 7.66
CA ILE A 162 13.80 9.28 8.77
C ILE A 162 14.90 8.84 9.74
N ASP A 163 14.91 7.58 10.14
CA ASP A 163 15.90 7.05 11.08
C ASP A 163 17.31 7.05 10.50
N PHE A 164 17.42 6.78 9.20
CA PHE A 164 18.71 6.86 8.52
C PHE A 164 19.21 8.29 8.39
N CYS A 165 18.37 9.24 7.97
CA CYS A 165 18.72 10.66 7.88
C CYS A 165 19.10 11.26 9.24
N ASN A 166 18.49 10.79 10.32
CA ASN A 166 18.79 11.22 11.69
C ASN A 166 19.91 10.39 12.38
N HIS A 167 20.70 9.65 11.59
CA HIS A 167 21.86 8.87 12.07
C HIS A 167 21.54 7.80 13.13
N ARG A 168 20.28 7.30 13.15
CA ARG A 168 19.84 6.25 14.09
C ARG A 168 20.12 4.83 13.56
N LEU A 169 20.46 4.69 12.27
CA LEU A 169 20.75 3.40 11.65
C LEU A 169 22.23 3.24 11.34
N THR A 170 22.83 2.20 11.88
CA THR A 170 24.25 1.83 11.67
C THR A 170 24.42 0.61 10.76
N ALA A 171 23.36 -0.14 10.53
CA ALA A 171 23.30 -1.33 9.69
C ALA A 171 21.96 -1.45 8.99
N CYS A 172 21.94 -2.18 7.88
CA CYS A 172 20.68 -2.59 7.22
C CYS A 172 20.60 -4.12 7.15
N VAL A 173 19.44 -4.66 6.81
CA VAL A 173 19.22 -6.10 6.67
C VAL A 173 19.31 -6.48 5.19
N LYS A 174 19.87 -7.66 4.91
CA LYS A 174 19.90 -8.25 3.57
C LYS A 174 18.46 -8.54 3.11
N GLY A 175 18.11 -8.11 1.91
CA GLY A 175 16.81 -8.30 1.29
C GLY A 175 16.32 -7.02 0.64
N GLY A 176 15.13 -7.08 0.06
CA GLY A 176 14.55 -5.96 -0.66
C GLY A 176 13.10 -6.20 -1.00
N TYR A 177 12.54 -5.27 -1.75
CA TYR A 177 11.17 -5.32 -2.19
C TYR A 177 10.99 -4.50 -3.47
N ASP A 178 9.86 -4.65 -4.16
CA ASP A 178 9.49 -3.72 -5.21
C ASP A 178 8.96 -2.44 -4.58
N PHE A 179 9.56 -1.29 -4.94
CA PHE A 179 9.16 0.02 -4.44
C PHE A 179 8.75 0.94 -5.59
N VAL A 180 7.60 1.59 -5.43
CA VAL A 180 6.97 2.45 -6.44
C VAL A 180 6.66 3.83 -5.88
N ASP A 181 6.77 4.87 -6.71
CA ASP A 181 6.40 6.23 -6.33
C ASP A 181 4.90 6.36 -6.08
N VAL A 182 4.53 7.03 -5.00
CA VAL A 182 3.12 7.27 -4.63
C VAL A 182 2.34 8.01 -5.72
N ARG A 183 3.01 8.90 -6.47
CA ARG A 183 2.41 9.67 -7.58
C ARG A 183 2.12 8.79 -8.78
N ASP A 184 3.02 7.84 -9.08
CA ASP A 184 2.79 6.85 -10.14
C ASP A 184 1.59 5.99 -9.81
N VAL A 185 1.47 5.57 -8.52
CA VAL A 185 0.30 4.82 -8.05
C VAL A 185 -0.97 5.65 -8.18
N ALA A 186 -0.95 6.92 -7.78
CA ALA A 186 -2.10 7.81 -7.89
C ALA A 186 -2.53 8.02 -9.35
N ASP A 187 -1.56 8.28 -10.26
CA ASP A 187 -1.85 8.39 -11.70
C ASP A 187 -2.42 7.08 -12.26
N GLY A 188 -1.83 5.93 -11.89
CA GLY A 188 -2.33 4.61 -12.28
C GLY A 188 -3.77 4.36 -11.82
N ILE A 189 -4.14 4.81 -10.61
CA ILE A 189 -5.52 4.74 -10.08
C ILE A 189 -6.46 5.64 -10.89
N ILE A 190 -6.06 6.87 -11.18
CA ILE A 190 -6.85 7.80 -11.99
C ILE A 190 -7.07 7.22 -13.40
N ARG A 191 -6.02 6.71 -14.03
CA ARG A 191 -6.13 6.02 -15.32
C ARG A 191 -7.05 4.79 -15.25
N ALA A 192 -7.01 4.05 -14.16
CA ALA A 192 -7.91 2.92 -13.97
C ALA A 192 -9.38 3.38 -13.84
N CYS A 193 -9.68 4.57 -13.29
CA CYS A 193 -11.00 5.16 -13.34
C CYS A 193 -11.44 5.44 -14.79
N GLU A 194 -10.56 6.03 -15.60
CA GLU A 194 -10.87 6.48 -16.96
C GLU A 194 -10.99 5.31 -17.96
N VAL A 195 -10.02 4.41 -17.98
CA VAL A 195 -9.88 3.39 -19.03
C VAL A 195 -9.79 1.95 -18.51
N GLY A 196 -9.74 1.75 -17.20
CA GLY A 196 -9.68 0.42 -16.61
C GLY A 196 -10.93 -0.40 -16.92
N LYS A 197 -10.75 -1.65 -17.33
CA LYS A 197 -11.84 -2.53 -17.75
C LYS A 197 -12.40 -3.30 -16.56
N ALA A 198 -13.72 -3.43 -16.49
CA ALA A 198 -14.40 -4.22 -15.47
C ALA A 198 -13.85 -5.67 -15.41
N GLY A 199 -13.64 -6.17 -14.20
CA GLY A 199 -13.10 -7.51 -13.95
C GLY A 199 -11.59 -7.63 -14.18
N ASN A 200 -10.87 -6.55 -14.51
CA ASN A 200 -9.43 -6.59 -14.69
C ASN A 200 -8.65 -6.20 -13.46
N CYS A 201 -7.46 -6.80 -13.35
CA CYS A 201 -6.45 -6.49 -12.34
C CYS A 201 -5.26 -5.79 -13.02
N TYR A 202 -4.64 -4.85 -12.31
CA TYR A 202 -3.47 -4.11 -12.78
C TYR A 202 -2.44 -3.99 -11.66
N ILE A 203 -1.22 -4.47 -11.88
CA ILE A 203 -0.11 -4.30 -10.94
C ILE A 203 0.53 -2.93 -11.17
N LEU A 204 0.56 -2.11 -10.12
CA LEU A 204 1.21 -0.81 -10.11
C LEU A 204 2.52 -0.93 -9.32
N SER A 205 3.57 -1.33 -10.01
CA SER A 205 4.90 -1.60 -9.45
C SER A 205 5.98 -0.81 -10.22
N ASN A 206 7.20 -0.84 -9.71
CA ASN A 206 8.35 -0.32 -10.43
C ASN A 206 9.34 -1.45 -10.69
N ARG A 207 10.26 -1.68 -9.78
CA ARG A 207 11.20 -2.80 -9.79
C ARG A 207 11.64 -3.18 -8.37
N TYR A 208 12.29 -4.32 -8.28
CA TYR A 208 12.94 -4.73 -7.04
C TYR A 208 14.14 -3.84 -6.70
N PHE A 209 14.18 -3.38 -5.44
CA PHE A 209 15.29 -2.66 -4.83
C PHE A 209 15.72 -3.36 -3.54
N THR A 210 17.01 -3.53 -3.32
CA THR A 210 17.49 -3.94 -2.00
C THR A 210 17.36 -2.78 -1.01
N ILE A 211 17.19 -3.09 0.28
CA ILE A 211 17.18 -2.05 1.32
C ILE A 211 18.49 -1.25 1.31
N LYS A 212 19.60 -1.93 1.03
CA LYS A 212 20.88 -1.23 0.88
C LYS A 212 20.87 -0.23 -0.26
N GLU A 213 20.35 -0.60 -1.43
CA GLU A 213 20.20 0.29 -2.60
C GLU A 213 19.32 1.51 -2.29
N VAL A 214 18.21 1.32 -1.59
CA VAL A 214 17.36 2.42 -1.12
C VAL A 214 18.15 3.38 -0.23
N LEU A 215 18.84 2.87 0.79
CA LEU A 215 19.63 3.69 1.72
C LEU A 215 20.86 4.33 1.06
N ASP A 216 21.50 3.66 0.09
CA ASP A 216 22.57 4.24 -0.69
C ASP A 216 22.08 5.43 -1.54
N THR A 217 20.89 5.33 -2.13
CA THR A 217 20.25 6.44 -2.87
C THR A 217 19.91 7.60 -1.93
N VAL A 218 19.35 7.32 -0.74
CA VAL A 218 19.12 8.34 0.30
C VAL A 218 20.42 9.02 0.71
N SER A 219 21.50 8.24 0.89
CA SER A 219 22.83 8.75 1.22
C SER A 219 23.38 9.70 0.16
N GLU A 220 23.23 9.35 -1.10
CA GLU A 220 23.67 10.19 -2.24
C GLU A 220 22.88 11.50 -2.32
N VAL A 221 21.57 11.42 -2.19
CA VAL A 221 20.68 12.61 -2.27
C VAL A 221 20.88 13.55 -1.08
N LYS A 222 20.99 12.98 0.14
CA LYS A 222 21.14 13.78 1.37
C LYS A 222 22.57 14.24 1.61
N GLY A 223 23.58 13.62 0.97
CA GLY A 223 25.00 13.91 1.21
C GLY A 223 25.52 13.33 2.53
N ILE A 224 24.97 12.22 3.01
CA ILE A 224 25.34 11.57 4.26
C ILE A 224 26.12 10.26 4.01
N LYS A 225 26.76 9.73 5.05
CA LYS A 225 27.62 8.53 4.96
C LYS A 225 26.80 7.28 4.66
N LYS A 226 27.22 6.47 3.68
CA LYS A 226 26.61 5.18 3.34
C LYS A 226 26.74 4.18 4.48
N ILE A 227 25.71 3.36 4.71
CA ILE A 227 25.78 2.20 5.59
C ILE A 227 26.65 1.13 4.92
N LYS A 228 27.68 0.64 5.66
CA LYS A 228 28.57 -0.42 5.20
C LYS A 228 28.14 -1.80 5.69
N THR A 229 27.52 -1.87 6.85
CA THR A 229 27.14 -3.12 7.52
C THR A 229 25.79 -3.62 7.03
N VAL A 230 25.79 -4.81 6.43
CA VAL A 230 24.58 -5.52 6.02
C VAL A 230 24.44 -6.77 6.87
N LEU A 231 23.42 -6.80 7.72
CA LEU A 231 23.16 -7.93 8.61
C LEU A 231 22.57 -9.10 7.82
N PRO A 232 23.07 -10.32 8.02
CA PRO A 232 22.48 -11.50 7.40
C PRO A 232 21.09 -11.77 7.98
N LEU A 233 20.19 -12.29 7.15
CA LEU A 233 18.80 -12.54 7.53
C LEU A 233 18.62 -13.46 8.72
N TRP A 234 19.49 -14.49 8.86
CA TRP A 234 19.40 -15.41 9.99
C TRP A 234 19.59 -14.68 11.32
N PHE A 235 20.52 -13.71 11.36
CA PHE A 235 20.74 -12.89 12.55
C PHE A 235 19.54 -11.97 12.84
N ALA A 236 19.01 -11.29 11.82
CA ALA A 236 17.83 -10.46 11.96
C ALA A 236 16.59 -11.27 12.41
N LYS A 237 16.41 -12.49 11.89
CA LYS A 237 15.32 -13.39 12.31
C LYS A 237 15.47 -13.85 13.75
N LEU A 238 16.70 -14.12 14.22
CA LEU A 238 16.98 -14.52 15.60
C LEU A 238 16.68 -13.37 16.58
N THR A 239 16.98 -12.14 16.21
CA THR A 239 16.83 -10.96 17.05
C THR A 239 15.45 -10.29 16.95
N ALA A 240 14.64 -10.60 15.94
CA ALA A 240 13.32 -10.00 15.75
C ALA A 240 12.37 -10.15 16.94
N PRO A 241 12.20 -11.30 17.58
CA PRO A 241 11.34 -11.44 18.76
C PRO A 241 11.78 -10.57 19.93
N LEU A 242 13.09 -10.45 20.15
CA LEU A 242 13.66 -9.61 21.19
C LEU A 242 13.44 -8.13 20.88
N SER A 243 13.62 -7.74 19.62
CA SER A 243 13.33 -6.39 19.14
C SER A 243 11.84 -6.05 19.34
N GLU A 244 10.92 -6.92 18.93
CA GLU A 244 9.48 -6.72 19.11
C GLU A 244 9.10 -6.57 20.58
N LEU A 245 9.70 -7.37 21.47
CA LEU A 245 9.47 -7.28 22.93
C LEU A 245 10.01 -5.96 23.49
N TYR A 246 11.25 -5.60 23.17
CA TYR A 246 11.89 -4.37 23.64
C TYR A 246 11.10 -3.12 23.21
N TYR A 247 10.75 -3.01 21.93
CA TYR A 247 9.97 -1.87 21.43
C TYR A 247 8.52 -1.86 21.94
N SER A 248 7.95 -3.04 22.24
CA SER A 248 6.64 -3.13 22.89
C SER A 248 6.67 -2.54 24.30
N LEU A 249 7.73 -2.79 25.07
CA LEU A 249 7.93 -2.19 26.39
C LEU A 249 8.10 -0.65 26.32
N LEU A 250 8.77 -0.17 25.28
CA LEU A 250 8.94 1.26 25.02
C LEU A 250 7.70 1.93 24.39
N LYS A 251 6.64 1.17 24.08
CA LYS A 251 5.44 1.64 23.36
C LYS A 251 5.80 2.29 22.00
N GLN A 252 6.84 1.82 21.36
CA GLN A 252 7.32 2.28 20.05
C GLN A 252 7.15 1.19 19.00
N PRO A 253 6.99 1.56 17.72
CA PRO A 253 7.00 0.58 16.63
C PRO A 253 8.39 -0.07 16.52
N PRO A 254 8.48 -1.42 16.39
CA PRO A 254 9.76 -2.10 16.26
C PRO A 254 10.43 -1.73 14.93
N LEU A 255 11.78 -1.69 14.92
CA LEU A 255 12.58 -1.43 13.72
C LEU A 255 12.30 -2.46 12.62
N TYR A 256 12.10 -3.73 13.00
CA TYR A 256 11.71 -4.82 12.12
C TYR A 256 10.92 -5.86 12.91
N THR A 257 10.00 -6.51 12.21
CA THR A 257 9.18 -7.60 12.74
C THR A 257 9.48 -8.88 11.97
N SER A 258 9.10 -10.02 12.52
CA SER A 258 9.20 -11.30 11.81
C SER A 258 8.45 -11.26 10.45
N TYR A 259 7.35 -10.52 10.37
CA TYR A 259 6.61 -10.34 9.12
C TYR A 259 7.34 -9.43 8.13
N SER A 260 7.90 -8.30 8.58
CA SER A 260 8.67 -7.41 7.68
C SER A 260 9.92 -8.10 7.14
N LEU A 261 10.60 -8.94 7.96
CA LEU A 261 11.71 -9.76 7.49
C LEU A 261 11.26 -10.83 6.47
N TYR A 262 10.06 -11.39 6.64
CA TYR A 262 9.49 -12.28 5.64
C TYR A 262 9.27 -11.54 4.32
N THR A 263 8.65 -10.35 4.33
CA THR A 263 8.39 -9.58 3.10
C THR A 263 9.68 -9.20 2.36
N LEU A 264 10.76 -8.88 3.08
CA LEU A 264 12.07 -8.58 2.48
C LEU A 264 12.74 -9.80 1.80
N THR A 265 12.23 -11.01 2.04
CA THR A 265 12.75 -12.26 1.48
C THR A 265 11.77 -12.98 0.58
N SER A 266 10.55 -12.49 0.51
CA SER A 266 9.53 -13.00 -0.41
C SER A 266 9.86 -12.62 -1.85
N ASN A 267 9.31 -13.37 -2.80
CA ASN A 267 9.37 -12.97 -4.20
C ASN A 267 8.60 -11.64 -4.38
N SER A 268 9.29 -10.63 -4.85
CA SER A 268 8.73 -9.30 -5.13
C SER A 268 9.15 -8.78 -6.50
N HIS A 269 9.33 -9.69 -7.44
CA HIS A 269 9.55 -9.37 -8.86
C HIS A 269 8.20 -9.32 -9.57
N PHE A 270 7.62 -8.13 -9.68
CA PHE A 270 6.32 -7.91 -10.30
C PHE A 270 6.45 -7.36 -11.73
N SER A 271 5.55 -7.77 -12.62
CA SER A 271 5.38 -7.18 -13.94
C SER A 271 4.29 -6.11 -13.89
N ASN A 272 4.61 -4.91 -14.33
CA ASN A 272 3.63 -3.84 -14.55
C ASN A 272 3.27 -3.68 -16.04
N GLN A 273 3.61 -4.68 -16.87
CA GLN A 273 3.48 -4.58 -18.33
C GLN A 273 2.04 -4.35 -18.75
N LYS A 274 1.07 -5.00 -18.09
CA LYS A 274 -0.35 -4.81 -18.37
C LYS A 274 -0.81 -3.39 -18.06
N ALA A 275 -0.42 -2.85 -16.90
CA ALA A 275 -0.72 -1.46 -16.55
C ALA A 275 -0.09 -0.47 -17.55
N ARG A 276 1.13 -0.71 -18.01
CA ARG A 276 1.76 0.10 -19.05
C ARG A 276 0.98 0.08 -20.35
N ASN A 277 0.54 -1.08 -20.79
CA ASN A 277 -0.14 -1.26 -22.07
C ASN A 277 -1.58 -0.72 -22.04
N GLU A 278 -2.32 -0.96 -20.97
CA GLU A 278 -3.76 -0.67 -20.91
C GLU A 278 -4.09 0.66 -20.18
N LEU A 279 -3.26 1.09 -19.23
CA LEU A 279 -3.46 2.33 -18.48
C LEU A 279 -2.49 3.46 -18.86
N ASN A 280 -1.55 3.21 -19.80
CA ASN A 280 -0.43 4.13 -20.07
C ASN A 280 0.39 4.46 -18.81
N TYR A 281 0.52 3.47 -17.90
CA TYR A 281 1.22 3.60 -16.65
C TYR A 281 2.71 3.86 -16.86
N LYS A 282 3.28 4.78 -16.07
CA LYS A 282 4.69 5.16 -16.15
C LYS A 282 5.31 5.14 -14.77
N ASN A 283 6.64 4.98 -14.72
CA ASN A 283 7.38 5.04 -13.48
C ASN A 283 8.29 6.27 -13.45
N THR A 284 8.24 6.96 -12.32
CA THR A 284 9.19 8.03 -11.96
C THR A 284 10.56 7.44 -11.67
N ASP A 285 11.62 8.16 -12.00
CA ASP A 285 12.99 7.78 -11.62
C ASP A 285 13.10 7.66 -10.10
N PHE A 286 13.66 6.54 -9.63
CA PHE A 286 13.69 6.24 -8.20
C PHE A 286 14.52 7.25 -7.39
N LYS A 287 15.59 7.79 -7.98
CA LYS A 287 16.39 8.82 -7.32
C LYS A 287 15.62 10.13 -7.17
N GLN A 288 14.77 10.46 -8.16
CA GLN A 288 13.85 11.60 -8.06
C GLN A 288 12.81 11.37 -6.96
N THR A 289 12.22 10.17 -6.88
CA THR A 289 11.29 9.80 -5.80
C THR A 289 11.93 9.99 -4.43
N ILE A 290 13.15 9.50 -4.23
CA ILE A 290 13.89 9.66 -2.96
C ILE A 290 14.18 11.13 -2.68
N LYS A 291 14.58 11.90 -3.70
CA LYS A 291 14.84 13.34 -3.55
C LYS A 291 13.59 14.08 -3.06
N ASP A 292 12.48 13.90 -3.73
CA ASP A 292 11.23 14.57 -3.39
C ASP A 292 10.70 14.14 -2.01
N THR A 293 10.92 12.86 -1.64
CA THR A 293 10.60 12.36 -0.30
C THR A 293 11.45 13.06 0.76
N ILE A 294 12.76 13.20 0.54
CA ILE A 294 13.68 13.87 1.48
C ILE A 294 13.34 15.35 1.61
N ASP A 295 13.08 16.03 0.50
CA ASP A 295 12.72 17.45 0.50
C ASP A 295 11.40 17.66 1.29
N TRP A 296 10.38 16.83 1.05
CA TRP A 296 9.13 16.85 1.81
C TRP A 296 9.34 16.59 3.31
N LEU A 297 10.20 15.62 3.67
CA LEU A 297 10.51 15.32 5.06
C LEU A 297 11.21 16.48 5.78
N LYS A 298 12.07 17.25 5.07
CA LYS A 298 12.69 18.47 5.59
C LYS A 298 11.66 19.56 5.82
N ASP A 299 10.82 19.84 4.82
CA ASP A 299 9.80 20.89 4.88
C ASP A 299 8.83 20.68 6.05
N HIS A 300 8.58 19.42 6.41
CA HIS A 300 7.73 19.03 7.54
C HIS A 300 8.49 18.76 8.84
N GLN A 301 9.80 19.10 8.90
CA GLN A 301 10.65 19.00 10.09
C GLN A 301 10.76 17.57 10.68
N PHE A 302 10.61 16.54 9.86
CA PHE A 302 10.85 15.14 10.26
C PHE A 302 12.34 14.79 10.25
N ILE A 303 13.11 15.49 9.45
CA ILE A 303 14.58 15.38 9.35
C ILE A 303 15.20 16.79 9.23
N ASN A 304 16.47 16.91 9.63
CA ASN A 304 17.25 18.15 9.52
C ASN A 304 17.78 18.35 8.11
#